data_95d955092b5f4626469ab9fe07931d30
#
_entry.id   95d955092b5f4626469ab9fe07931d30
#
_cell.length_a   1.000
_cell.length_b   1.000
_cell.length_c   1.000
_cell.angle_alpha   90.00
_cell.angle_beta   90.00
_cell.angle_gamma   90.00
#
_symmetry.space_group_name_H-M   'P 1'
#
loop_
_entity.id
_entity.type
_entity.pdbx_description
1 polymer ?
#
loop_
_entity_poly.entity_id
_entity_poly.type
_entity_poly.pdbx_seq_one_letter_code
_entity_poly.pdbx_strand_id
1 'polypeptide(L)'
;MKEATQQYSDITYNTFADVIDWDDLTEKDYQTIQELKENGITITPDTVIEDLSGFPVGEAPNKVKGIFANKRHLLSNYLTKMPHGLVDKKITGIGATTLEINSKRNSIIVFPTKALAYGKHSKHPNTLYVGSEIKGEKEKVTNQQIEEYLAKGGYKKLLVVADSLGRLLGIIGKNYKDYFLMIDEVDVLQTDNNFRPQLENVIDYYFMFPSKNRCMVTATMKEFNNPLLKKECKFSITWTYNARRDVKLLHTNNIIQAVIEKVISHPTEKVFIAYNSILQIRNIIASLDEETRKECAILCSEASIKEAGEYFAPKLGDNDTLPARINFATCCYFTGIDIEDSYHLITVSDVRRSHSMLTL
;
A
#
# COMPACT_ATOMS: atom_id res chain seq x y z
N MET A 1 -25.52 19.81 -2.54
CA MET A 1 -25.61 18.51 -3.17
C MET A 1 -25.08 18.49 -4.62
N LYS A 2 -25.55 19.37 -5.54
CA LYS A 2 -25.06 19.36 -6.94
C LYS A 2 -23.55 19.60 -7.14
N GLU A 3 -22.89 20.41 -6.31
CA GLU A 3 -21.45 20.67 -6.44
C GLU A 3 -20.56 19.49 -6.05
N ALA A 4 -21.06 18.61 -5.18
CA ALA A 4 -20.28 17.43 -4.75
C ALA A 4 -20.25 16.34 -5.83
N THR A 5 -21.34 16.15 -6.53
CA THR A 5 -21.46 15.16 -7.63
C THR A 5 -20.66 15.60 -8.86
N GLN A 6 -20.62 16.89 -9.14
CA GLN A 6 -19.90 17.45 -10.29
C GLN A 6 -18.36 17.29 -10.18
N GLN A 7 -17.82 17.13 -8.97
CA GLN A 7 -16.38 16.98 -8.72
C GLN A 7 -15.83 15.58 -9.10
N TYR A 8 -16.69 14.58 -9.20
CA TYR A 8 -16.36 13.18 -9.55
C TYR A 8 -17.15 12.66 -10.75
N SER A 9 -17.69 13.56 -11.61
CA SER A 9 -18.48 13.21 -12.78
C SER A 9 -17.78 12.28 -13.78
N ASP A 10 -16.44 12.23 -13.74
CA ASP A 10 -15.64 11.36 -14.60
C ASP A 10 -15.36 9.99 -14.00
N ILE A 11 -15.87 9.67 -12.79
CA ILE A 11 -15.68 8.39 -12.14
C ILE A 11 -16.92 7.54 -12.38
N THR A 12 -16.72 6.36 -12.93
CA THR A 12 -17.80 5.39 -13.11
C THR A 12 -17.92 4.54 -11.85
N TYR A 13 -19.11 4.47 -11.28
CA TYR A 13 -19.44 3.60 -10.15
C TYR A 13 -20.26 2.42 -10.63
N ASN A 14 -20.12 1.29 -9.96
CA ASN A 14 -20.95 0.13 -10.18
C ASN A 14 -22.20 0.15 -9.27
N THR A 15 -23.03 -0.83 -9.41
CA THR A 15 -24.27 -0.97 -8.63
C THR A 15 -24.03 -1.73 -7.30
N PHE A 16 -25.04 -1.76 -6.44
CA PHE A 16 -25.01 -2.54 -5.21
C PHE A 16 -24.99 -4.05 -5.44
N ALA A 17 -25.39 -4.54 -6.62
CA ALA A 17 -25.21 -5.93 -7.00
C ALA A 17 -23.73 -6.37 -6.97
N ASP A 18 -22.80 -5.44 -7.19
CA ASP A 18 -21.36 -5.71 -7.19
C ASP A 18 -20.73 -5.71 -5.77
N VAL A 19 -21.44 -5.21 -4.78
CA VAL A 19 -20.93 -5.03 -3.39
C VAL A 19 -21.60 -5.90 -2.35
N ILE A 20 -22.87 -6.24 -2.57
CA ILE A 20 -23.70 -7.06 -1.68
C ILE A 20 -24.04 -8.35 -2.43
N ASP A 21 -23.80 -9.49 -1.78
CA ASP A 21 -24.32 -10.76 -2.28
C ASP A 21 -25.81 -10.84 -1.89
N TRP A 22 -26.69 -10.48 -2.81
CA TRP A 22 -28.12 -10.40 -2.58
C TRP A 22 -28.79 -11.77 -2.41
N ASP A 23 -28.12 -12.85 -2.83
CA ASP A 23 -28.60 -14.22 -2.67
C ASP A 23 -28.18 -14.82 -1.31
N ASP A 24 -27.13 -14.25 -0.67
CA ASP A 24 -26.64 -14.69 0.64
C ASP A 24 -26.29 -13.48 1.52
N LEU A 25 -27.31 -12.77 1.95
CA LEU A 25 -27.18 -11.58 2.81
C LEU A 25 -26.69 -11.97 4.20
N THR A 26 -25.57 -11.40 4.61
CA THR A 26 -25.07 -11.53 5.99
C THR A 26 -25.86 -10.62 6.94
N GLU A 27 -25.82 -10.91 8.25
CA GLU A 27 -26.44 -10.05 9.28
C GLU A 27 -25.97 -8.59 9.19
N LYS A 28 -24.73 -8.38 8.75
CA LYS A 28 -24.16 -7.06 8.56
C LYS A 28 -24.69 -6.35 7.30
N ASP A 29 -24.96 -7.11 6.24
CA ASP A 29 -25.59 -6.56 5.04
C ASP A 29 -27.00 -6.09 5.38
N TYR A 30 -27.76 -6.89 6.17
CA TYR A 30 -29.06 -6.47 6.69
C TYR A 30 -28.98 -5.21 7.53
N GLN A 31 -28.01 -5.08 8.45
CA GLN A 31 -27.81 -3.89 9.25
C GLN A 31 -27.51 -2.67 8.37
N THR A 32 -26.61 -2.82 7.39
CA THR A 32 -26.28 -1.74 6.45
C THR A 32 -27.49 -1.31 5.63
N ILE A 33 -28.26 -2.27 5.09
CA ILE A 33 -29.48 -1.98 4.33
C ILE A 33 -30.51 -1.27 5.21
N GLN A 34 -30.64 -1.68 6.47
CA GLN A 34 -31.59 -1.09 7.40
C GLN A 34 -31.16 0.33 7.81
N GLU A 35 -29.89 0.56 8.10
CA GLU A 35 -29.36 1.90 8.40
C GLU A 35 -29.59 2.86 7.22
N LEU A 36 -29.37 2.42 6.00
CA LEU A 36 -29.65 3.22 4.80
C LEU A 36 -31.12 3.54 4.68
N LYS A 37 -32.00 2.54 4.93
CA LYS A 37 -33.45 2.72 4.89
C LYS A 37 -33.98 3.67 5.97
N GLU A 38 -33.46 3.60 7.18
CA GLU A 38 -33.78 4.52 8.27
C GLU A 38 -33.39 5.96 7.93
N ASN A 39 -32.37 6.13 7.12
CA ASN A 39 -31.95 7.43 6.60
C ASN A 39 -32.65 7.83 5.30
N GLY A 40 -33.74 7.12 4.92
CA GLY A 40 -34.58 7.46 3.77
C GLY A 40 -34.08 6.94 2.43
N ILE A 41 -33.06 6.06 2.41
CA ILE A 41 -32.53 5.46 1.20
C ILE A 41 -32.97 4.00 1.11
N THR A 42 -33.68 3.68 0.06
CA THR A 42 -33.95 2.29 -0.31
C THR A 42 -32.98 1.85 -1.37
N ILE A 43 -32.15 0.85 -1.06
CA ILE A 43 -31.22 0.25 -2.02
C ILE A 43 -31.78 -1.05 -2.58
N THR A 44 -31.47 -1.27 -3.86
CA THR A 44 -31.73 -2.51 -4.60
C THR A 44 -30.42 -2.95 -5.26
N PRO A 45 -30.33 -4.17 -5.81
CA PRO A 45 -29.16 -4.59 -6.58
C PRO A 45 -28.73 -3.57 -7.65
N ASP A 46 -29.70 -2.95 -8.30
CA ASP A 46 -29.47 -1.99 -9.42
C ASP A 46 -29.20 -0.55 -8.95
N THR A 47 -29.26 -0.29 -7.63
CA THR A 47 -29.00 1.05 -7.10
C THR A 47 -27.52 1.41 -7.33
N VAL A 48 -27.29 2.52 -8.04
CA VAL A 48 -25.95 3.00 -8.36
C VAL A 48 -25.28 3.54 -7.10
N ILE A 49 -24.06 3.10 -6.83
CA ILE A 49 -23.28 3.51 -5.65
C ILE A 49 -23.01 5.03 -5.65
N GLU A 50 -22.96 5.65 -6.82
CA GLU A 50 -22.83 7.10 -6.98
C GLU A 50 -23.94 7.87 -6.23
N ASP A 51 -25.16 7.36 -6.23
CA ASP A 51 -26.30 7.99 -5.57
C ASP A 51 -26.12 8.06 -4.05
N LEU A 52 -25.25 7.22 -3.50
CA LEU A 52 -24.91 7.20 -2.07
C LEU A 52 -23.61 7.94 -1.75
N SER A 53 -22.81 8.30 -2.72
CA SER A 53 -21.57 9.05 -2.51
C SER A 53 -21.77 10.43 -1.89
N GLY A 54 -22.99 10.94 -1.92
CA GLY A 54 -23.43 12.17 -1.27
C GLY A 54 -24.06 11.99 0.11
N PHE A 55 -24.13 10.74 0.61
CA PHE A 55 -24.79 10.46 1.89
C PHE A 55 -23.90 10.88 3.06
N PRO A 56 -24.40 11.73 3.98
CA PRO A 56 -23.65 12.09 5.16
C PRO A 56 -23.60 10.90 6.11
N VAL A 57 -22.49 10.20 6.16
CA VAL A 57 -22.16 9.37 7.32
C VAL A 57 -21.77 10.33 8.42
N GLY A 58 -22.80 10.83 9.15
CA GLY A 58 -22.65 11.81 10.22
C GLY A 58 -22.15 13.18 9.73
N GLU A 59 -22.56 14.25 10.36
CA GLU A 59 -22.04 15.61 10.14
C GLU A 59 -20.55 15.68 10.49
N ALA A 60 -19.69 15.16 9.61
CA ALA A 60 -18.29 15.47 9.71
C ALA A 60 -18.07 16.82 9.03
N PRO A 61 -17.47 17.80 9.70
CA PRO A 61 -17.18 19.12 9.13
C PRO A 61 -16.19 19.06 7.96
N ASN A 62 -15.65 17.90 7.66
CA ASN A 62 -14.76 17.63 6.54
C ASN A 62 -15.49 16.70 5.55
N LYS A 63 -15.75 17.18 4.36
CA LYS A 63 -16.38 16.49 3.23
C LYS A 63 -15.71 15.11 2.97
N VAL A 64 -16.11 14.09 3.74
CA VAL A 64 -15.66 12.70 3.50
C VAL A 64 -16.53 12.15 2.40
N LYS A 65 -15.90 11.77 1.30
CA LYS A 65 -16.53 11.03 0.20
C LYS A 65 -16.03 9.60 0.28
N GLY A 66 -16.80 8.65 -0.24
CA GLY A 66 -16.37 7.27 -0.20
C GLY A 66 -17.24 6.35 -1.04
N ILE A 67 -16.82 5.12 -1.06
CA ILE A 67 -17.57 4.01 -1.67
C ILE A 67 -17.73 2.90 -0.64
N PHE A 68 -18.80 2.11 -0.77
CA PHE A 68 -18.93 0.82 -0.10
C PHE A 68 -18.34 -0.25 -1.01
N ALA A 69 -17.49 -1.11 -0.49
CA ALA A 69 -16.79 -2.11 -1.28
C ALA A 69 -16.84 -3.49 -0.62
N ASN A 70 -16.96 -4.54 -1.44
CA ASN A 70 -16.80 -5.91 -1.00
C ASN A 70 -15.32 -6.29 -1.03
N LYS A 71 -14.79 -6.94 0.02
CA LYS A 71 -13.39 -7.37 0.11
C LYS A 71 -12.95 -8.30 -1.02
N ARG A 72 -13.86 -9.04 -1.63
CA ARG A 72 -13.56 -9.94 -2.76
C ARG A 72 -13.28 -9.19 -4.05
N HIS A 73 -13.59 -7.89 -4.10
CA HIS A 73 -13.45 -7.07 -5.28
C HIS A 73 -12.20 -6.18 -5.21
N LEU A 74 -11.64 -5.87 -6.37
CA LEU A 74 -10.61 -4.87 -6.53
C LEU A 74 -11.24 -3.48 -6.69
N LEU A 75 -10.50 -2.42 -6.40
CA LEU A 75 -10.99 -1.05 -6.62
C LEU A 75 -11.42 -0.77 -8.07
N SER A 76 -10.83 -1.48 -9.03
CA SER A 76 -11.22 -1.40 -10.44
C SER A 76 -12.65 -1.87 -10.74
N ASN A 77 -13.30 -2.57 -9.81
CA ASN A 77 -14.72 -2.90 -9.92
C ASN A 77 -15.63 -1.69 -9.66
N TYR A 78 -15.13 -0.66 -8.96
CA TYR A 78 -15.90 0.51 -8.53
C TYR A 78 -15.41 1.81 -9.16
N LEU A 79 -14.12 1.90 -9.49
CA LEU A 79 -13.46 3.12 -9.94
C LEU A 79 -12.68 2.86 -11.23
N THR A 80 -12.70 3.82 -12.13
CA THR A 80 -11.87 3.79 -13.36
C THR A 80 -10.51 4.47 -13.19
N LYS A 81 -10.35 5.27 -12.15
CA LYS A 81 -9.12 6.00 -11.78
C LYS A 81 -9.15 6.35 -10.30
N MET A 82 -8.00 6.62 -9.72
CA MET A 82 -7.92 7.04 -8.32
C MET A 82 -8.56 8.43 -8.11
N PRO A 83 -9.35 8.60 -7.03
CA PRO A 83 -9.88 9.90 -6.64
C PRO A 83 -8.76 10.83 -6.14
N HIS A 84 -9.02 12.14 -6.13
CA HIS A 84 -8.08 13.12 -5.58
C HIS A 84 -8.23 13.29 -4.07
N GLY A 85 -7.21 13.85 -3.41
CA GLY A 85 -7.19 14.12 -1.98
C GLY A 85 -6.59 12.99 -1.14
N LEU A 86 -7.01 12.86 0.11
CA LEU A 86 -6.54 11.82 1.02
C LEU A 86 -7.42 10.58 0.89
N VAL A 87 -6.87 9.49 0.36
CA VAL A 87 -7.60 8.25 0.10
C VAL A 87 -7.25 7.20 1.16
N ASP A 88 -8.20 6.94 2.04
CA ASP A 88 -8.09 5.92 3.06
C ASP A 88 -8.72 4.61 2.55
N LYS A 89 -7.86 3.70 2.08
CA LYS A 89 -8.31 2.43 1.48
C LYS A 89 -8.66 1.35 2.50
N LYS A 90 -8.33 1.55 3.79
CA LYS A 90 -8.58 0.65 4.94
C LYS A 90 -7.99 -0.76 4.82
N ILE A 91 -7.81 -1.28 3.64
CA ILE A 91 -7.31 -2.63 3.38
C ILE A 91 -6.19 -2.56 2.35
N THR A 92 -5.15 -3.38 2.54
CA THR A 92 -4.05 -3.57 1.58
C THR A 92 -4.45 -4.52 0.45
N GLY A 93 -3.69 -4.54 -0.66
CA GLY A 93 -3.89 -5.51 -1.75
C GLY A 93 -5.13 -5.30 -2.62
N ILE A 94 -5.84 -4.19 -2.49
CA ILE A 94 -7.10 -3.92 -3.23
C ILE A 94 -6.90 -3.30 -4.61
N GLY A 95 -5.66 -3.21 -5.10
CA GLY A 95 -5.36 -2.77 -6.45
C GLY A 95 -5.37 -1.26 -6.70
N ALA A 96 -5.20 -0.40 -5.68
CA ALA A 96 -5.17 1.06 -5.85
C ALA A 96 -4.10 1.52 -6.85
N THR A 97 -2.86 1.05 -6.71
CA THR A 97 -1.76 1.35 -7.62
C THR A 97 -2.04 0.85 -9.04
N THR A 98 -2.54 -0.39 -9.17
CA THR A 98 -2.90 -1.00 -10.46
C THR A 98 -4.03 -0.23 -11.14
N LEU A 99 -5.02 0.22 -10.39
CA LEU A 99 -6.10 1.07 -10.89
C LEU A 99 -5.55 2.35 -11.53
N GLU A 100 -4.61 3.03 -10.85
CA GLU A 100 -4.03 4.25 -11.39
C GLU A 100 -3.11 3.99 -12.57
N ILE A 101 -2.33 2.90 -12.55
CA ILE A 101 -1.51 2.50 -13.71
C ILE A 101 -2.38 2.28 -14.95
N ASN A 102 -3.54 1.65 -14.80
CA ASN A 102 -4.45 1.34 -15.91
C ASN A 102 -5.37 2.51 -16.29
N SER A 103 -5.38 3.60 -15.55
CA SER A 103 -6.25 4.75 -15.81
C SER A 103 -5.87 5.47 -17.11
N LYS A 104 -6.85 6.10 -17.77
CA LYS A 104 -6.66 6.84 -19.03
C LYS A 104 -6.23 8.29 -18.77
N ARG A 105 -5.09 8.48 -18.07
CA ARG A 105 -4.45 9.79 -17.83
C ARG A 105 -2.95 9.62 -17.62
N ASN A 106 -2.19 10.70 -17.75
CA ASN A 106 -0.78 10.73 -17.33
C ASN A 106 -0.68 10.69 -15.82
N SER A 107 0.20 9.84 -15.27
CA SER A 107 0.30 9.66 -13.83
C SER A 107 1.76 9.56 -13.38
N ILE A 108 2.05 10.21 -12.26
CA ILE A 108 3.29 10.04 -11.48
C ILE A 108 2.88 9.36 -10.19
N ILE A 109 3.35 8.13 -9.97
CA ILE A 109 3.05 7.33 -8.78
C ILE A 109 4.32 7.23 -7.96
N VAL A 110 4.28 7.81 -6.76
CA VAL A 110 5.43 7.91 -5.86
C VAL A 110 5.36 6.80 -4.82
N PHE A 111 6.47 6.09 -4.67
CA PHE A 111 6.62 5.01 -3.72
C PHE A 111 7.69 5.34 -2.67
N PRO A 112 7.53 4.87 -1.43
CA PRO A 112 8.51 5.10 -0.38
C PRO A 112 9.82 4.33 -0.61
N THR A 113 9.79 3.20 -1.31
CA THR A 113 10.96 2.33 -1.49
C THR A 113 11.19 1.93 -2.95
N LYS A 114 12.45 1.58 -3.27
CA LYS A 114 12.86 1.04 -4.58
C LYS A 114 12.15 -0.27 -4.90
N ALA A 115 12.10 -1.17 -3.92
CA ALA A 115 11.51 -2.49 -4.08
C ALA A 115 10.04 -2.41 -4.52
N LEU A 116 9.27 -1.50 -3.89
CA LEU A 116 7.88 -1.27 -4.26
C LEU A 116 7.73 -0.72 -5.68
N ALA A 117 8.46 0.35 -5.99
CA ALA A 117 8.37 0.98 -7.30
C ALA A 117 8.78 0.03 -8.42
N TYR A 118 9.87 -0.71 -8.23
CA TYR A 118 10.37 -1.66 -9.22
C TYR A 118 9.52 -2.91 -9.32
N GLY A 119 9.05 -3.47 -8.20
CA GLY A 119 8.14 -4.62 -8.19
C GLY A 119 6.83 -4.34 -8.93
N LYS A 120 6.31 -3.11 -8.85
CA LYS A 120 5.15 -2.71 -9.67
C LYS A 120 5.55 -2.49 -11.15
N HIS A 121 6.72 -1.92 -11.42
CA HIS A 121 7.22 -1.74 -12.79
C HIS A 121 7.41 -3.09 -13.51
N SER A 122 7.99 -4.09 -12.86
CA SER A 122 8.21 -5.42 -13.46
C SER A 122 6.92 -6.12 -13.87
N LYS A 123 5.83 -5.91 -13.10
CA LYS A 123 4.48 -6.40 -13.41
C LYS A 123 3.77 -5.55 -14.49
N HIS A 124 4.24 -4.34 -14.77
CA HIS A 124 3.62 -3.38 -15.70
C HIS A 124 4.67 -2.78 -16.65
N PRO A 125 5.09 -3.51 -17.69
CA PRO A 125 6.22 -3.12 -18.55
C PRO A 125 6.01 -1.83 -19.36
N ASN A 126 4.78 -1.36 -19.50
CA ASN A 126 4.47 -0.10 -20.17
C ASN A 126 4.68 1.14 -19.29
N THR A 127 5.14 0.97 -18.05
CA THR A 127 5.49 2.04 -17.13
C THR A 127 6.97 2.39 -17.24
N LEU A 128 7.42 3.49 -16.62
CA LEU A 128 8.83 3.81 -16.46
C LEU A 128 9.18 3.88 -14.97
N TYR A 129 10.11 3.04 -14.54
CA TYR A 129 10.70 3.14 -13.20
C TYR A 129 11.69 4.30 -13.15
N VAL A 130 11.55 5.19 -12.15
CA VAL A 130 12.45 6.30 -11.89
C VAL A 130 12.96 6.23 -10.46
N GLY A 131 14.14 5.69 -10.29
CA GLY A 131 14.79 5.50 -9.00
C GLY A 131 16.29 5.33 -9.16
N SER A 132 16.98 5.01 -8.05
CA SER A 132 18.36 4.59 -8.09
C SER A 132 18.46 3.16 -8.67
N GLU A 133 19.66 2.78 -9.03
CA GLU A 133 20.01 1.44 -9.49
C GLU A 133 19.54 0.35 -8.51
N ILE A 134 19.16 -0.80 -9.06
CA ILE A 134 18.89 -2.04 -8.33
C ILE A 134 19.92 -3.05 -8.82
N LYS A 135 20.85 -3.41 -7.93
CA LYS A 135 22.00 -4.25 -8.27
C LYS A 135 21.57 -5.56 -8.93
N GLY A 136 22.14 -5.84 -10.09
CA GLY A 136 21.89 -7.05 -10.85
C GLY A 136 20.54 -7.12 -11.58
N GLU A 137 19.67 -6.11 -11.42
CA GLU A 137 18.33 -6.12 -12.03
C GLU A 137 18.05 -4.89 -12.91
N LYS A 138 18.38 -3.70 -12.44
CA LYS A 138 18.00 -2.47 -13.13
C LYS A 138 19.03 -1.37 -12.91
N GLU A 139 19.61 -0.87 -14.00
CA GLU A 139 20.44 0.33 -13.98
C GLU A 139 19.58 1.58 -13.71
N LYS A 140 20.24 2.61 -13.16
CA LYS A 140 19.61 3.91 -12.97
C LYS A 140 19.19 4.50 -14.31
N VAL A 141 17.92 4.81 -14.46
CA VAL A 141 17.37 5.45 -15.66
C VAL A 141 18.00 6.85 -15.84
N THR A 142 18.55 7.11 -17.03
CA THR A 142 19.14 8.40 -17.39
C THR A 142 18.07 9.46 -17.67
N ASN A 143 18.47 10.74 -17.68
CA ASN A 143 17.55 11.82 -18.07
C ASN A 143 17.06 11.66 -19.51
N GLN A 144 17.96 11.28 -20.42
CA GLN A 144 17.64 11.03 -21.81
C GLN A 144 16.56 9.92 -21.96
N GLN A 145 16.70 8.82 -21.24
CA GLN A 145 15.69 7.74 -21.26
C GLN A 145 14.34 8.20 -20.73
N ILE A 146 14.31 9.12 -19.75
CA ILE A 146 13.07 9.73 -19.26
C ILE A 146 12.46 10.59 -20.38
N GLU A 147 13.24 11.46 -21.03
CA GLU A 147 12.79 12.30 -22.13
C GLU A 147 12.27 11.48 -23.32
N GLU A 148 12.99 10.42 -23.69
CA GLU A 148 12.56 9.47 -24.74
C GLU A 148 11.23 8.79 -24.38
N TYR A 149 11.04 8.41 -23.11
CA TYR A 149 9.76 7.84 -22.66
C TYR A 149 8.64 8.89 -22.71
N LEU A 150 8.92 10.12 -22.30
CA LEU A 150 7.94 11.22 -22.34
C LEU A 150 7.53 11.57 -23.78
N ALA A 151 8.41 11.43 -24.75
CA ALA A 151 8.15 11.70 -26.16
C ALA A 151 7.27 10.62 -26.85
N LYS A 152 7.13 9.41 -26.28
CA LYS A 152 6.31 8.33 -26.85
C LYS A 152 4.83 8.74 -26.86
N GLY A 153 4.01 8.12 -27.72
CA GLY A 153 2.56 8.25 -27.69
C GLY A 153 1.92 7.59 -26.45
N GLY A 154 0.66 7.87 -26.19
CA GLY A 154 -0.12 7.27 -25.12
C GLY A 154 0.10 7.90 -23.74
N TYR A 155 -0.64 7.39 -22.76
CA TYR A 155 -0.56 7.89 -21.38
C TYR A 155 0.76 7.50 -20.72
N LYS A 156 1.36 8.46 -20.02
CA LYS A 156 2.63 8.28 -19.31
C LYS A 156 2.36 7.75 -17.91
N LYS A 157 3.03 6.66 -17.53
CA LYS A 157 2.95 6.04 -16.21
C LYS A 157 4.35 5.97 -15.61
N LEU A 158 4.64 6.91 -14.72
CA LEU A 158 5.94 7.10 -14.11
C LEU A 158 5.90 6.57 -12.67
N LEU A 159 6.62 5.49 -12.40
CA LEU A 159 6.72 4.87 -11.08
C LEU A 159 8.01 5.37 -10.42
N VAL A 160 7.87 6.21 -9.43
CA VAL A 160 8.97 7.04 -8.92
C VAL A 160 9.25 6.73 -7.46
N VAL A 161 10.50 6.54 -7.11
CA VAL A 161 10.91 6.53 -5.71
C VAL A 161 10.91 7.95 -5.16
N ALA A 162 10.42 8.16 -3.95
CA ALA A 162 10.26 9.48 -3.32
C ALA A 162 11.49 10.39 -3.49
N ASP A 163 12.69 9.86 -3.26
CA ASP A 163 13.95 10.61 -3.40
C ASP A 163 14.27 11.07 -4.85
N SER A 164 13.62 10.48 -5.84
CA SER A 164 13.83 10.79 -7.26
C SER A 164 12.77 11.72 -7.85
N LEU A 165 11.74 12.07 -7.06
CA LEU A 165 10.61 12.87 -7.54
C LEU A 165 11.07 14.26 -8.01
N GLY A 166 11.90 14.95 -7.25
CA GLY A 166 12.42 16.28 -7.62
C GLY A 166 13.17 16.29 -8.94
N ARG A 167 14.01 15.27 -9.18
CA ARG A 167 14.72 15.08 -10.46
C ARG A 167 13.73 14.91 -11.62
N LEU A 168 12.72 14.07 -11.45
CA LEU A 168 11.71 13.84 -12.48
C LEU A 168 10.94 15.11 -12.80
N LEU A 169 10.49 15.84 -11.78
CA LEU A 169 9.76 17.10 -11.96
C LEU A 169 10.62 18.16 -12.66
N GLY A 170 11.93 18.19 -12.40
CA GLY A 170 12.87 19.05 -13.13
C GLY A 170 12.92 18.75 -14.63
N ILE A 171 12.82 17.47 -15.03
CA ILE A 171 12.82 17.05 -16.44
C ILE A 171 11.46 17.36 -17.10
N ILE A 172 10.36 17.06 -16.43
CA ILE A 172 9.00 17.33 -16.96
C ILE A 172 8.75 18.84 -17.06
N GLY A 173 9.38 19.65 -16.22
CA GLY A 173 9.22 21.09 -16.19
C GLY A 173 7.77 21.50 -15.91
N LYS A 174 7.29 22.56 -16.55
CA LYS A 174 5.93 23.11 -16.32
C LYS A 174 4.79 22.16 -16.66
N ASN A 175 5.04 21.14 -17.47
CA ASN A 175 4.05 20.16 -17.91
C ASN A 175 3.62 19.19 -16.78
N TYR A 176 4.22 19.25 -15.58
CA TYR A 176 3.82 18.43 -14.45
C TYR A 176 2.32 18.60 -14.11
N LYS A 177 1.73 19.74 -14.40
CA LYS A 177 0.30 20.04 -14.16
C LYS A 177 -0.66 19.16 -14.98
N ASP A 178 -0.16 18.54 -16.07
CA ASP A 178 -0.93 17.65 -16.93
C ASP A 178 -0.89 16.19 -16.41
N TYR A 179 -0.21 15.96 -15.28
CA TYR A 179 -0.11 14.68 -14.63
C TYR A 179 -0.98 14.63 -13.38
N PHE A 180 -1.44 13.42 -13.07
CA PHE A 180 -1.99 13.11 -11.77
C PHE A 180 -0.87 12.58 -10.87
N LEU A 181 -0.65 13.21 -9.74
CA LEU A 181 0.31 12.77 -8.73
C LEU A 181 -0.39 11.88 -7.71
N MET A 182 0.05 10.64 -7.57
CA MET A 182 -0.37 9.72 -6.52
C MET A 182 0.82 9.40 -5.62
N ILE A 183 0.68 9.64 -4.32
CA ILE A 183 1.66 9.19 -3.32
C ILE A 183 1.08 7.95 -2.66
N ASP A 184 1.71 6.80 -2.92
CA ASP A 184 1.28 5.51 -2.37
C ASP A 184 1.99 5.20 -1.05
N GLU A 185 1.31 4.52 -0.13
CA GLU A 185 1.76 4.18 1.21
C GLU A 185 2.30 5.40 1.99
N VAL A 186 1.49 6.46 2.02
CA VAL A 186 1.88 7.74 2.64
C VAL A 186 2.20 7.64 4.13
N ASP A 187 1.66 6.67 4.84
CA ASP A 187 1.96 6.38 6.24
C ASP A 187 3.43 5.99 6.47
N VAL A 188 4.07 5.33 5.49
CA VAL A 188 5.51 5.05 5.52
C VAL A 188 6.31 6.35 5.48
N LEU A 189 5.89 7.33 4.67
CA LEU A 189 6.54 8.64 4.64
C LEU A 189 6.42 9.38 5.99
N GLN A 190 5.31 9.17 6.71
CA GLN A 190 5.11 9.74 8.04
C GLN A 190 5.99 9.13 9.12
N THR A 191 6.31 7.83 9.00
CA THR A 191 7.12 7.11 10.00
C THR A 191 8.62 7.20 9.74
N ASP A 192 9.04 7.25 8.48
CA ASP A 192 10.45 7.23 8.07
C ASP A 192 11.10 8.61 8.00
N ASN A 193 10.34 9.67 8.23
CA ASN A 193 10.80 11.06 8.12
C ASN A 193 12.04 11.36 9.00
N ASN A 194 12.13 10.78 10.18
CA ASN A 194 13.28 10.91 11.07
C ASN A 194 14.59 10.33 10.49
N PHE A 195 14.48 9.40 9.54
CA PHE A 195 15.62 8.72 8.89
C PHE A 195 15.91 9.23 7.48
N ARG A 196 14.94 9.88 6.85
CA ARG A 196 15.01 10.33 5.45
C ARG A 196 14.39 11.72 5.30
N PRO A 197 15.09 12.80 5.69
CA PRO A 197 14.55 14.17 5.64
C PRO A 197 14.06 14.61 4.25
N GLN A 198 14.60 14.02 3.17
CA GLN A 198 14.16 14.30 1.80
C GLN A 198 12.68 13.92 1.54
N LEU A 199 12.09 13.09 2.40
CA LEU A 199 10.67 12.74 2.29
C LEU A 199 9.75 13.92 2.60
N GLU A 200 10.21 14.93 3.35
CA GLU A 200 9.46 16.18 3.58
C GLU A 200 9.21 16.92 2.26
N ASN A 201 10.17 16.90 1.35
CA ASN A 201 10.04 17.55 0.04
C ASN A 201 8.89 16.94 -0.79
N VAL A 202 8.53 15.68 -0.55
CA VAL A 202 7.41 15.03 -1.27
C VAL A 202 6.09 15.74 -0.97
N ILE A 203 5.90 16.23 0.25
CA ILE A 203 4.72 16.99 0.64
C ILE A 203 4.69 18.35 -0.07
N ASP A 204 5.84 19.01 -0.20
CA ASP A 204 5.93 20.27 -0.94
C ASP A 204 5.62 20.05 -2.43
N TYR A 205 6.19 19.02 -3.03
CA TYR A 205 5.85 18.64 -4.41
C TYR A 205 4.38 18.30 -4.56
N TYR A 206 3.76 17.62 -3.60
CA TYR A 206 2.34 17.33 -3.63
C TYR A 206 1.50 18.60 -3.77
N PHE A 207 1.82 19.64 -3.01
CA PHE A 207 1.09 20.90 -3.07
C PHE A 207 1.35 21.74 -4.32
N MET A 208 2.38 21.44 -5.10
CA MET A 208 2.59 22.07 -6.41
C MET A 208 1.52 21.67 -7.43
N PHE A 209 0.97 20.45 -7.32
CA PHE A 209 -0.05 19.96 -8.23
C PHE A 209 -1.43 20.57 -7.90
N PRO A 210 -2.28 20.81 -8.94
CA PRO A 210 -3.65 21.20 -8.71
C PRO A 210 -4.38 20.20 -7.81
N SER A 211 -5.28 20.68 -6.94
CA SER A 211 -5.96 19.82 -5.96
C SER A 211 -6.73 18.63 -6.58
N LYS A 212 -7.24 18.79 -7.80
CA LYS A 212 -7.91 17.73 -8.57
C LYS A 212 -6.94 16.72 -9.21
N ASN A 213 -5.66 17.05 -9.27
CA ASN A 213 -4.62 16.24 -9.93
C ASN A 213 -3.64 15.63 -8.93
N ARG A 214 -4.04 15.44 -7.67
CA ARG A 214 -3.18 14.84 -6.67
C ARG A 214 -3.94 14.00 -5.67
N CYS A 215 -3.33 12.91 -5.20
CA CYS A 215 -3.84 12.15 -4.05
C CYS A 215 -2.70 11.54 -3.22
N MET A 216 -3.03 11.25 -1.97
CA MET A 216 -2.24 10.43 -1.05
C MET A 216 -3.06 9.22 -0.67
N VAL A 217 -2.47 8.03 -0.73
CA VAL A 217 -3.19 6.78 -0.54
C VAL A 217 -2.49 5.93 0.52
N THR A 218 -3.25 5.34 1.42
CA THR A 218 -2.77 4.31 2.34
C THR A 218 -3.93 3.48 2.91
N ALA A 219 -3.64 2.29 3.41
CA ALA A 219 -4.59 1.48 4.17
C ALA A 219 -4.64 1.87 5.66
N THR A 220 -3.63 2.57 6.15
CA THR A 220 -3.41 2.91 7.56
C THR A 220 -3.27 4.43 7.74
N MET A 221 -4.29 5.15 7.32
CA MET A 221 -4.31 6.61 7.36
C MET A 221 -4.14 7.11 8.80
N LYS A 222 -3.05 7.83 9.04
CA LYS A 222 -2.78 8.52 10.30
C LYS A 222 -3.19 9.98 10.18
N GLU A 223 -3.43 10.62 11.31
CA GLU A 223 -3.70 12.07 11.33
C GLU A 223 -2.45 12.84 10.88
N PHE A 224 -2.68 13.84 10.04
CA PHE A 224 -1.64 14.75 9.61
C PHE A 224 -1.61 15.98 10.51
N ASN A 225 -0.42 16.37 10.97
CA ASN A 225 -0.23 17.63 11.68
C ASN A 225 -0.21 18.84 10.73
N ASN A 226 0.13 18.64 9.45
CA ASN A 226 0.18 19.70 8.45
C ASN A 226 -1.20 20.33 8.21
N PRO A 227 -1.39 21.65 8.44
CA PRO A 227 -2.69 22.31 8.30
C PRO A 227 -3.26 22.28 6.87
N LEU A 228 -2.39 22.21 5.85
CA LEU A 228 -2.82 22.14 4.46
C LEU A 228 -3.39 20.76 4.15
N LEU A 229 -2.79 19.69 4.66
CA LEU A 229 -3.30 18.33 4.49
C LEU A 229 -4.64 18.13 5.22
N LYS A 230 -4.84 18.79 6.35
CA LYS A 230 -6.13 18.76 7.06
C LYS A 230 -7.29 19.34 6.24
N LYS A 231 -6.99 20.21 5.27
CA LYS A 231 -7.98 20.83 4.37
C LYS A 231 -8.22 20.01 3.08
N GLU A 232 -7.41 18.99 2.82
CA GLU A 232 -7.59 18.13 1.66
C GLU A 232 -8.93 17.38 1.71
N CYS A 233 -9.50 17.13 0.55
CA CYS A 233 -10.67 16.28 0.42
C CYS A 233 -10.33 14.86 0.92
N LYS A 234 -11.15 14.28 1.75
CA LYS A 234 -11.00 12.91 2.23
C LYS A 234 -11.90 11.99 1.43
N PHE A 235 -11.35 10.87 1.01
CA PHE A 235 -12.07 9.79 0.36
C PHE A 235 -11.82 8.51 1.16
N SER A 236 -12.87 7.90 1.70
CA SER A 236 -12.78 6.69 2.50
C SER A 236 -13.49 5.54 1.80
N ILE A 237 -12.88 4.36 1.83
CA ILE A 237 -13.51 3.15 1.32
C ILE A 237 -14.06 2.38 2.51
N THR A 238 -15.37 2.20 2.53
CA THR A 238 -16.06 1.41 3.55
C THR A 238 -16.24 -0.01 3.03
N TRP A 239 -15.69 -0.98 3.75
CA TRP A 239 -15.78 -2.38 3.37
C TRP A 239 -16.95 -3.03 4.07
N THR A 240 -17.83 -3.70 3.31
CA THR A 240 -18.98 -4.43 3.84
C THR A 240 -18.59 -5.73 4.52
N TYR A 241 -17.35 -6.20 4.29
CA TYR A 241 -16.82 -7.41 4.89
C TYR A 241 -15.54 -7.14 5.70
N ASN A 242 -15.57 -7.46 6.99
CA ASN A 242 -14.39 -7.46 7.85
C ASN A 242 -13.91 -8.90 8.04
N ALA A 243 -12.83 -9.29 7.36
CA ALA A 243 -12.17 -10.53 7.71
C ALA A 243 -11.63 -10.42 9.14
N ARG A 244 -12.17 -11.20 10.04
CA ARG A 244 -11.57 -11.39 11.36
C ARG A 244 -10.28 -12.19 11.16
N ARG A 245 -9.20 -11.70 11.73
CA ARG A 245 -7.97 -12.45 11.88
C ARG A 245 -7.80 -12.76 13.35
N ASP A 246 -7.56 -14.02 13.68
CA ASP A 246 -7.20 -14.39 15.03
C ASP A 246 -5.75 -13.99 15.29
N VAL A 247 -5.56 -13.06 16.21
CA VAL A 247 -4.23 -12.62 16.64
C VAL A 247 -3.99 -13.15 18.05
N LYS A 248 -2.91 -13.92 18.20
CA LYS A 248 -2.45 -14.37 19.52
C LYS A 248 -1.35 -13.43 20.00
N LEU A 249 -1.62 -12.69 21.06
CA LEU A 249 -0.63 -11.83 21.69
C LEU A 249 0.15 -12.63 22.73
N LEU A 250 1.48 -12.67 22.57
CA LEU A 250 2.40 -13.31 23.51
C LEU A 250 3.31 -12.25 24.15
N HIS A 251 3.20 -12.08 25.45
CA HIS A 251 4.17 -11.28 26.23
C HIS A 251 5.29 -12.17 26.73
N THR A 252 6.54 -11.83 26.41
CA THR A 252 7.71 -12.63 26.80
C THR A 252 8.90 -11.74 27.12
N ASN A 253 9.73 -12.19 28.05
CA ASN A 253 11.04 -11.61 28.33
C ASN A 253 12.15 -12.25 27.49
N ASN A 254 11.84 -13.36 26.78
CA ASN A 254 12.78 -14.10 25.95
C ASN A 254 12.21 -14.26 24.54
N ILE A 255 12.41 -13.24 23.70
CA ILE A 255 11.95 -13.22 22.32
C ILE A 255 12.55 -14.38 21.52
N ILE A 256 13.85 -14.66 21.71
CA ILE A 256 14.55 -15.71 20.97
C ILE A 256 13.85 -17.04 21.18
N GLN A 257 13.67 -17.45 22.45
CA GLN A 257 13.02 -18.69 22.77
C GLN A 257 11.58 -18.77 22.26
N ALA A 258 10.82 -17.68 22.39
CA ALA A 258 9.44 -17.63 21.93
C ALA A 258 9.32 -17.80 20.41
N VAL A 259 10.22 -17.21 19.63
CA VAL A 259 10.25 -17.38 18.17
C VAL A 259 10.66 -18.79 17.79
N ILE A 260 11.68 -19.37 18.45
CA ILE A 260 12.14 -20.75 18.23
C ILE A 260 10.97 -21.73 18.45
N GLU A 261 10.26 -21.61 19.58
CA GLU A 261 9.12 -22.47 19.90
C GLU A 261 8.04 -22.40 18.82
N LYS A 262 7.78 -21.20 18.29
CA LYS A 262 6.83 -21.01 17.17
C LYS A 262 7.32 -21.64 15.87
N VAL A 263 8.59 -21.50 15.53
CA VAL A 263 9.18 -22.13 14.36
C VAL A 263 9.09 -23.67 14.47
N ILE A 264 9.43 -24.23 15.62
CA ILE A 264 9.38 -25.67 15.88
C ILE A 264 7.92 -26.20 15.84
N SER A 265 6.95 -25.40 16.30
CA SER A 265 5.54 -25.80 16.27
C SER A 265 4.92 -25.84 14.86
N HIS A 266 5.64 -25.35 13.83
CA HIS A 266 5.23 -25.36 12.42
C HIS A 266 6.33 -26.01 11.55
N PRO A 267 6.54 -27.33 11.68
CA PRO A 267 7.72 -27.98 11.09
C PRO A 267 7.68 -28.08 9.57
N THR A 268 6.50 -28.04 8.96
CA THR A 268 6.30 -28.20 7.50
C THR A 268 5.77 -26.95 6.80
N GLU A 269 5.24 -26.01 7.57
CA GLU A 269 4.60 -24.82 7.03
C GLU A 269 5.62 -23.69 6.87
N LYS A 270 5.38 -22.80 5.90
CA LYS A 270 6.17 -21.59 5.78
C LYS A 270 5.87 -20.64 6.94
N VAL A 271 6.93 -20.04 7.48
CA VAL A 271 6.84 -19.05 8.55
C VAL A 271 7.48 -17.73 8.08
N PHE A 272 6.77 -16.64 8.27
CA PHE A 272 7.28 -15.29 8.01
C PHE A 272 7.38 -14.51 9.32
N ILE A 273 8.60 -14.12 9.68
CA ILE A 273 8.93 -13.46 10.95
C ILE A 273 9.33 -12.01 10.67
N ALA A 274 8.45 -11.08 11.00
CA ALA A 274 8.71 -9.65 10.89
C ALA A 274 9.45 -9.18 12.15
N TYR A 275 10.75 -8.90 12.03
CA TYR A 275 11.59 -8.42 13.13
C TYR A 275 12.66 -7.44 12.65
N ASN A 276 12.57 -6.18 13.07
CA ASN A 276 13.46 -5.12 12.59
C ASN A 276 14.80 -5.08 13.33
N SER A 277 15.50 -6.22 13.41
CA SER A 277 16.84 -6.31 13.99
C SER A 277 17.62 -7.49 13.43
N ILE A 278 18.53 -7.25 12.49
CA ILE A 278 19.34 -8.32 11.87
C ILE A 278 20.20 -9.05 12.92
N LEU A 279 20.76 -8.32 13.87
CA LEU A 279 21.53 -8.94 14.95
C LEU A 279 20.70 -9.96 15.74
N GLN A 280 19.47 -9.58 16.12
CA GLN A 280 18.59 -10.49 16.86
C GLN A 280 18.08 -11.65 15.99
N ILE A 281 17.79 -11.38 14.72
CA ILE A 281 17.45 -12.41 13.74
C ILE A 281 18.58 -13.45 13.67
N ARG A 282 19.82 -13.01 13.54
CA ARG A 282 20.97 -13.92 13.53
C ARG A 282 21.13 -14.71 14.83
N ASN A 283 20.89 -14.10 15.97
CA ASN A 283 20.90 -14.78 17.25
C ASN A 283 19.82 -15.88 17.33
N ILE A 284 18.62 -15.60 16.79
CA ILE A 284 17.54 -16.60 16.67
C ILE A 284 18.02 -17.76 15.79
N ILE A 285 18.52 -17.46 14.58
CA ILE A 285 18.99 -18.48 13.64
C ILE A 285 20.13 -19.32 14.26
N ALA A 286 21.09 -18.68 14.91
CA ALA A 286 22.20 -19.36 15.56
C ALA A 286 21.76 -20.31 16.70
N SER A 287 20.60 -20.07 17.29
CA SER A 287 20.02 -20.89 18.36
C SER A 287 19.15 -22.05 17.84
N LEU A 288 18.89 -22.14 16.52
CA LEU A 288 18.25 -23.28 15.89
C LEU A 288 19.25 -24.43 15.68
N ASP A 289 18.76 -25.65 15.49
CA ASP A 289 19.57 -26.78 15.05
C ASP A 289 20.09 -26.61 13.62
N GLU A 290 21.11 -27.37 13.23
CA GLU A 290 21.79 -27.20 11.95
C GLU A 290 20.86 -27.41 10.73
N GLU A 291 19.94 -28.36 10.79
CA GLU A 291 19.01 -28.66 9.69
C GLU A 291 18.00 -27.52 9.52
N THR A 292 17.44 -27.06 10.62
CA THR A 292 16.48 -25.92 10.62
C THR A 292 17.14 -24.61 10.15
N ARG A 293 18.43 -24.39 10.46
CA ARG A 293 19.16 -23.20 9.96
C ARG A 293 19.26 -23.14 8.45
N LYS A 294 19.42 -24.29 7.78
CA LYS A 294 19.51 -24.37 6.31
C LYS A 294 18.21 -23.93 5.61
N GLU A 295 17.12 -23.92 6.35
CA GLU A 295 15.79 -23.50 5.85
C GLU A 295 15.47 -22.03 6.11
N CYS A 296 16.45 -21.25 6.60
CA CYS A 296 16.27 -19.84 6.93
C CYS A 296 16.70 -18.90 5.81
N ALA A 297 15.93 -17.82 5.62
CA ALA A 297 16.30 -16.69 4.77
C ALA A 297 16.03 -15.36 5.48
N ILE A 298 16.84 -14.34 5.16
CA ILE A 298 16.69 -12.97 5.68
C ILE A 298 16.43 -12.01 4.53
N LEU A 299 15.24 -11.45 4.50
CA LEU A 299 14.81 -10.40 3.59
C LEU A 299 15.13 -9.04 4.23
N CYS A 300 16.16 -8.37 3.74
CA CYS A 300 16.60 -7.08 4.27
C CYS A 300 17.11 -6.16 3.16
N SER A 301 17.46 -4.91 3.52
CA SER A 301 18.03 -3.95 2.57
C SER A 301 19.41 -4.38 2.09
N GLU A 302 19.80 -3.91 0.90
CA GLU A 302 21.16 -4.13 0.35
C GLU A 302 22.28 -3.61 1.28
N ALA A 303 22.01 -2.57 2.05
CA ALA A 303 22.97 -2.04 3.02
C ALA A 303 23.32 -3.04 4.13
N SER A 304 22.44 -4.00 4.40
CA SER A 304 22.55 -4.98 5.47
C SER A 304 22.99 -6.37 5.01
N ILE A 305 23.40 -6.54 3.75
CA ILE A 305 23.84 -7.83 3.17
C ILE A 305 24.97 -8.45 4.02
N LYS A 306 25.98 -7.65 4.38
CA LYS A 306 27.12 -8.16 5.17
C LYS A 306 26.69 -8.68 6.54
N GLU A 307 25.71 -8.03 7.15
CA GLU A 307 25.17 -8.43 8.45
C GLU A 307 24.28 -9.67 8.36
N ALA A 308 23.49 -9.81 7.28
CA ALA A 308 22.66 -10.96 7.03
C ALA A 308 23.49 -12.22 6.68
N GLY A 309 24.66 -12.03 6.03
CA GLY A 309 25.58 -13.11 5.69
C GLY A 309 24.99 -14.10 4.70
N GLU A 310 25.22 -15.40 4.93
CA GLU A 310 24.77 -16.50 4.09
C GLU A 310 23.24 -16.65 3.98
N TYR A 311 22.51 -16.11 4.95
CA TYR A 311 21.04 -16.16 4.97
C TYR A 311 20.38 -15.06 4.13
N PHE A 312 21.16 -14.14 3.54
CA PHE A 312 20.61 -13.05 2.74
C PHE A 312 19.82 -13.53 1.54
N ALA A 313 18.57 -13.12 1.45
CA ALA A 313 17.73 -13.27 0.28
C ALA A 313 17.49 -11.89 -0.37
N PRO A 314 17.87 -11.68 -1.64
CA PRO A 314 17.80 -10.38 -2.29
C PRO A 314 16.37 -9.92 -2.56
N LYS A 315 15.43 -10.87 -2.71
CA LYS A 315 14.02 -10.63 -3.02
C LYS A 315 13.17 -11.85 -2.67
N LEU A 316 11.87 -11.71 -2.82
CA LEU A 316 10.96 -12.85 -2.88
C LEU A 316 11.34 -13.81 -4.01
N GLY A 317 10.96 -15.05 -3.90
CA GLY A 317 11.09 -16.06 -4.95
C GLY A 317 10.20 -15.75 -6.16
N ASP A 318 10.20 -16.67 -7.11
CA ASP A 318 9.35 -16.55 -8.30
C ASP A 318 7.87 -16.46 -7.90
N ASN A 319 7.11 -15.65 -8.64
CA ASN A 319 5.71 -15.35 -8.36
C ASN A 319 5.44 -14.79 -6.94
N ASP A 320 6.35 -13.97 -6.41
CA ASP A 320 6.24 -13.35 -5.09
C ASP A 320 6.11 -14.37 -3.94
N THR A 321 6.69 -15.55 -4.08
CA THR A 321 6.70 -16.57 -3.02
C THR A 321 7.82 -16.34 -2.01
N LEU A 322 7.68 -16.89 -0.81
CA LEU A 322 8.73 -16.85 0.21
C LEU A 322 9.94 -17.71 -0.21
N PRO A 323 11.19 -17.18 -0.14
CA PRO A 323 12.38 -17.87 -0.64
C PRO A 323 12.78 -19.12 0.17
N ALA A 324 12.33 -19.25 1.40
CA ALA A 324 12.67 -20.35 2.30
C ALA A 324 11.43 -20.83 3.09
N ARG A 325 11.57 -21.86 3.90
CA ARG A 325 10.52 -22.25 4.85
C ARG A 325 10.42 -21.23 5.99
N ILE A 326 11.56 -20.79 6.52
CA ILE A 326 11.63 -19.81 7.61
C ILE A 326 12.20 -18.50 7.06
N ASN A 327 11.37 -17.46 7.01
CA ASN A 327 11.73 -16.19 6.41
C ASN A 327 11.68 -15.08 7.45
N PHE A 328 12.80 -14.45 7.67
CA PHE A 328 12.90 -13.25 8.49
C PHE A 328 12.87 -12.01 7.59
N ALA A 329 12.16 -10.98 8.01
CA ALA A 329 12.11 -9.72 7.28
C ALA A 329 12.36 -8.53 8.18
N THR A 330 13.07 -7.54 7.65
CA THR A 330 13.25 -6.23 8.29
C THR A 330 12.26 -5.22 7.71
N CYS A 331 12.22 -4.01 8.26
CA CYS A 331 11.20 -3.00 7.95
C CYS A 331 11.03 -2.66 6.46
N CYS A 332 12.05 -2.86 5.62
CA CYS A 332 11.94 -2.64 4.18
C CYS A 332 11.01 -3.63 3.46
N TYR A 333 10.60 -4.72 4.15
CA TYR A 333 9.66 -5.73 3.69
C TYR A 333 8.36 -5.75 4.52
N PHE A 334 8.10 -4.78 5.40
CA PHE A 334 6.87 -4.75 6.20
C PHE A 334 5.68 -4.16 5.47
N THR A 335 5.91 -3.38 4.45
CA THR A 335 4.85 -2.70 3.71
C THR A 335 5.02 -2.87 2.21
N GLY A 336 3.89 -2.98 1.53
CA GLY A 336 3.79 -2.90 0.08
C GLY A 336 4.36 -4.07 -0.70
N ILE A 337 4.64 -5.20 -0.08
CA ILE A 337 4.93 -6.46 -0.75
C ILE A 337 3.67 -7.33 -0.76
N ASP A 338 3.45 -7.99 -1.89
CA ASP A 338 2.44 -9.02 -2.03
C ASP A 338 3.17 -10.37 -1.88
N ILE A 339 2.75 -11.21 -0.93
CA ILE A 339 3.31 -12.55 -0.73
C ILE A 339 2.24 -13.55 -1.15
N GLU A 340 2.52 -14.31 -2.22
CA GLU A 340 1.61 -15.29 -2.81
C GLU A 340 1.80 -16.71 -2.21
N ASP A 341 2.00 -16.77 -0.89
CA ASP A 341 2.17 -18.02 -0.15
C ASP A 341 1.17 -18.12 1.00
N SER A 342 0.89 -19.36 1.41
CA SER A 342 0.28 -19.63 2.72
C SER A 342 1.37 -19.73 3.78
N TYR A 343 1.32 -18.92 4.80
CA TYR A 343 2.36 -18.87 5.85
C TYR A 343 1.80 -18.44 7.21
N HIS A 344 2.52 -18.82 8.27
CA HIS A 344 2.30 -18.28 9.62
C HIS A 344 3.06 -16.98 9.79
N LEU A 345 2.35 -15.91 10.11
CA LEU A 345 2.94 -14.60 10.39
C LEU A 345 3.27 -14.48 11.88
N ILE A 346 4.52 -14.18 12.18
CA ILE A 346 5.01 -13.83 13.53
C ILE A 346 5.53 -12.40 13.48
N THR A 347 4.90 -11.50 14.20
CA THR A 347 5.37 -10.12 14.34
C THR A 347 6.04 -9.94 15.67
N VAL A 348 7.32 -9.57 15.66
CA VAL A 348 8.09 -9.31 16.88
C VAL A 348 8.17 -7.81 17.14
N SER A 349 7.55 -7.35 18.22
CA SER A 349 7.61 -5.96 18.67
C SER A 349 8.46 -5.86 19.94
N ASP A 350 9.53 -5.08 19.88
CA ASP A 350 10.24 -4.63 21.07
C ASP A 350 9.63 -3.28 21.50
N VAL A 351 9.14 -3.20 22.73
CA VAL A 351 8.51 -1.99 23.31
C VAL A 351 9.40 -0.75 23.19
N ARG A 352 10.70 -0.93 23.09
CA ARG A 352 11.70 0.14 22.95
C ARG A 352 11.86 0.64 21.51
N ARG A 353 11.30 -0.06 20.51
CA ARG A 353 11.49 0.21 19.06
C ARG A 353 10.19 0.17 18.27
N SER A 354 9.05 0.21 18.93
CA SER A 354 7.74 -0.03 18.35
C SER A 354 7.21 1.16 17.57
N HIS A 355 7.48 1.27 16.29
CA HIS A 355 6.81 2.32 15.47
C HIS A 355 6.17 1.84 14.18
N SER A 356 6.51 0.67 13.66
CA SER A 356 6.09 0.29 12.30
C SER A 356 5.49 -1.11 12.16
N MET A 357 5.27 -1.82 13.25
CA MET A 357 4.89 -3.24 13.16
C MET A 357 3.38 -3.54 13.05
N LEU A 358 2.54 -2.52 13.11
CA LEU A 358 1.07 -2.71 13.08
C LEU A 358 0.48 -2.75 11.67
N THR A 359 1.30 -2.69 10.64
CA THR A 359 0.87 -2.57 9.24
C THR A 359 0.99 -3.86 8.42
N LEU A 360 1.42 -4.94 9.03
CA LEU A 360 1.47 -6.26 8.37
C LEU A 360 0.12 -6.97 8.35
#